data_f1d1dc4f875b3e456e7615a25a3d69e5
#
_entry.id   f1d1dc4f875b3e456e7615a25a3d69e5
#
_cell.length_a   1.000
_cell.length_b   1.000
_cell.length_c   1.000
_cell.angle_alpha   90.00
_cell.angle_beta   90.00
_cell.angle_gamma   90.00
#
_symmetry.space_group_name_H-M   'P 1'
#
loop_
_entity.id
_entity.type
_entity.pdbx_description
1 polymer ?
#
loop_
_entity_poly.entity_id
_entity_poly.type
_entity_poly.pdbx_seq_one_letter_code
_entity_poly.pdbx_strand_id
1 'polypeptide(L)'
;MPKNACRATNTKSKKQTGRKPYTPTANNKELKMTKPAKPFIPLNIAVLTVSDTRTLDEDTSGKYLSDSLVEAGHTLAERALTTDCIYQIRAMVSKWIADPNVHAVITTGGTGFYIRDSMPEAVSPLFDKEVQGFGEMFRALSKDEIGMSTLQSRAVAGMANNTAIFCLPGSTGACRTGWEGILKEQLDNRTRPCNFVPHLMRVNPTHD
;
A
#
# COMPACT_ATOMS: atom_id res chain seq x y z
N MET A 1 -34.83 44.70 -29.54
CA MET A 1 -35.40 44.23 -30.83
C MET A 1 -34.28 43.99 -31.81
N PRO A 2 -34.24 42.96 -32.67
CA PRO A 2 -35.34 42.08 -33.12
C PRO A 2 -35.07 40.58 -32.82
N LYS A 3 -36.00 39.83 -32.63
CA LYS A 3 -36.74 38.71 -33.24
C LYS A 3 -35.96 37.96 -34.34
N ASN A 4 -35.67 36.66 -34.12
CA ASN A 4 -35.60 35.73 -35.23
C ASN A 4 -36.10 34.34 -34.83
N ALA A 5 -36.90 33.86 -35.72
CA ALA A 5 -37.87 32.83 -35.72
C ALA A 5 -37.31 31.39 -35.66
N CYS A 6 -38.13 30.51 -35.06
CA CYS A 6 -38.11 29.06 -35.22
C CYS A 6 -38.29 28.64 -36.68
N ARG A 7 -37.46 27.71 -37.14
CA ARG A 7 -37.71 26.94 -38.33
C ARG A 7 -37.79 25.46 -38.00
N ALA A 8 -38.98 24.89 -38.11
CA ALA A 8 -39.27 23.48 -38.02
C ALA A 8 -38.68 22.73 -39.23
N THR A 9 -38.01 21.62 -39.01
CA THR A 9 -37.67 20.65 -40.08
C THR A 9 -38.10 19.24 -39.69
N ASN A 10 -39.10 18.84 -40.32
CA ASN A 10 -39.52 17.59 -40.95
C ASN A 10 -38.91 16.27 -40.40
N THR A 11 -39.79 15.51 -39.75
CA THR A 11 -39.64 14.12 -39.36
C THR A 11 -39.66 13.18 -40.54
N LYS A 12 -38.58 12.51 -40.84
CA LYS A 12 -38.57 11.29 -41.69
C LYS A 12 -38.58 10.05 -40.79
N SER A 13 -39.63 9.30 -40.84
CA SER A 13 -39.84 7.99 -40.25
C SER A 13 -38.77 7.01 -40.77
N LYS A 14 -37.96 6.41 -39.91
CA LYS A 14 -37.11 5.27 -40.23
C LYS A 14 -37.80 3.98 -39.81
N LYS A 15 -37.90 3.08 -40.79
CA LYS A 15 -38.44 1.72 -40.71
C LYS A 15 -37.80 0.94 -39.57
N GLN A 16 -38.62 0.31 -38.74
CA GLN A 16 -38.24 -0.74 -37.80
C GLN A 16 -37.70 -1.95 -38.57
N THR A 17 -36.44 -2.23 -38.42
CA THR A 17 -35.84 -3.52 -38.80
C THR A 17 -35.99 -4.48 -37.63
N GLY A 18 -36.71 -5.57 -37.85
CA GLY A 18 -37.02 -6.60 -36.86
C GLY A 18 -35.76 -7.22 -36.26
N ARG A 19 -35.64 -7.14 -34.94
CA ARG A 19 -34.67 -7.91 -34.18
C ARG A 19 -35.15 -9.36 -34.10
N LYS A 20 -34.34 -10.29 -34.58
CA LYS A 20 -34.54 -11.72 -34.35
C LYS A 20 -34.46 -12.01 -32.85
N PRO A 21 -35.32 -12.89 -32.30
CA PRO A 21 -35.26 -13.26 -30.90
C PRO A 21 -33.92 -13.96 -30.56
N TYR A 22 -33.28 -13.55 -29.47
CA TYR A 22 -32.11 -14.19 -28.91
C TYR A 22 -32.49 -15.56 -28.35
N THR A 23 -31.99 -16.64 -28.96
CA THR A 23 -32.01 -17.98 -28.39
C THR A 23 -30.73 -18.19 -27.56
N PRO A 24 -30.86 -18.51 -26.26
CA PRO A 24 -29.65 -18.84 -25.46
C PRO A 24 -29.10 -20.17 -25.96
N THR A 25 -27.93 -20.16 -26.54
CA THR A 25 -27.16 -21.36 -26.81
C THR A 25 -26.68 -21.98 -25.48
N ALA A 26 -26.86 -23.28 -25.38
CA ALA A 26 -26.55 -24.11 -24.24
C ALA A 26 -25.11 -23.90 -23.74
N ASN A 27 -25.00 -23.79 -22.41
CA ASN A 27 -23.79 -23.73 -21.60
C ASN A 27 -22.76 -24.81 -21.99
N ASN A 28 -21.78 -24.46 -22.79
CA ASN A 28 -20.48 -25.10 -22.69
C ASN A 28 -19.75 -24.53 -21.48
N LYS A 29 -19.89 -25.18 -20.33
CA LYS A 29 -18.93 -25.04 -19.23
C LYS A 29 -17.63 -25.67 -19.70
N GLU A 30 -16.82 -24.91 -20.44
CA GLU A 30 -15.40 -25.20 -20.54
C GLU A 30 -14.84 -25.24 -19.12
N LEU A 31 -14.35 -26.40 -18.70
CA LEU A 31 -13.50 -26.52 -17.52
C LEU A 31 -12.31 -25.57 -17.75
N LYS A 32 -12.40 -24.37 -17.16
CA LYS A 32 -11.22 -23.49 -17.06
C LYS A 32 -10.19 -24.28 -16.26
N MET A 33 -9.21 -24.85 -16.94
CA MET A 33 -8.00 -25.35 -16.28
C MET A 33 -7.48 -24.22 -15.41
N THR A 34 -7.63 -24.37 -14.10
CA THR A 34 -7.10 -23.41 -13.13
C THR A 34 -5.59 -23.41 -13.30
N LYS A 35 -5.02 -22.29 -13.75
CA LYS A 35 -3.56 -22.14 -13.79
C LYS A 35 -3.03 -22.47 -12.39
N PRO A 36 -1.93 -23.24 -12.29
CA PRO A 36 -1.36 -23.57 -10.98
C PRO A 36 -1.14 -22.28 -10.18
N ALA A 37 -1.47 -22.33 -8.90
CA ALA A 37 -1.27 -21.19 -8.01
C ALA A 37 0.21 -20.79 -8.03
N LYS A 38 0.50 -19.49 -8.17
CA LYS A 38 1.88 -19.03 -8.11
C LYS A 38 2.47 -19.37 -6.74
N PRO A 39 3.73 -19.86 -6.67
CA PRO A 39 4.41 -20.04 -5.40
C PRO A 39 4.53 -18.69 -4.69
N PHE A 40 4.41 -18.71 -3.36
CA PHE A 40 4.66 -17.53 -2.53
C PHE A 40 6.15 -17.16 -2.58
N ILE A 41 6.43 -15.87 -2.65
CA ILE A 41 7.79 -15.33 -2.62
C ILE A 41 7.99 -14.61 -1.29
N PRO A 42 8.78 -15.13 -0.34
CA PRO A 42 9.06 -14.45 0.91
C PRO A 42 9.89 -13.18 0.66
N LEU A 43 9.57 -12.13 1.38
CA LEU A 43 10.32 -10.88 1.40
C LEU A 43 11.11 -10.76 2.70
N ASN A 44 12.26 -10.10 2.66
CA ASN A 44 13.00 -9.67 3.85
C ASN A 44 12.51 -8.27 4.24
N ILE A 45 11.91 -8.14 5.40
CA ILE A 45 11.23 -6.92 5.84
C ILE A 45 11.86 -6.43 7.14
N ALA A 46 12.28 -5.17 7.19
CA ALA A 46 12.73 -4.52 8.41
C ALA A 46 11.57 -3.77 9.08
N VAL A 47 11.56 -3.74 10.40
CA VAL A 47 10.56 -3.04 11.22
C VAL A 47 11.25 -2.00 12.09
N LEU A 48 10.84 -0.74 12.00
CA LEU A 48 11.35 0.37 12.83
C LEU A 48 10.21 0.93 13.70
N THR A 49 10.41 0.91 14.99
CA THR A 49 9.57 1.65 15.92
C THR A 49 10.24 2.97 16.29
N VAL A 50 9.48 4.07 16.17
CA VAL A 50 9.93 5.39 16.60
C VAL A 50 9.17 5.79 17.86
N SER A 51 9.93 5.91 18.94
CA SER A 51 9.39 6.27 20.26
C SER A 51 10.47 6.81 21.17
N ASP A 52 10.17 7.88 21.91
CA ASP A 52 11.06 8.45 22.90
C ASP A 52 10.95 7.80 24.28
N THR A 53 9.91 7.01 24.49
CA THR A 53 9.53 6.53 25.83
C THR A 53 9.51 5.01 25.95
N ARG A 54 9.43 4.28 24.83
CA ARG A 54 9.34 2.82 24.85
C ARG A 54 10.70 2.16 24.75
N THR A 55 10.80 0.98 25.34
CA THR A 55 11.87 0.02 25.09
C THR A 55 11.40 -1.02 24.06
N LEU A 56 12.31 -1.84 23.54
CA LEU A 56 11.94 -2.95 22.62
C LEU A 56 10.96 -3.95 23.24
N ASP A 57 11.05 -4.17 24.55
CA ASP A 57 10.19 -5.10 25.28
C ASP A 57 8.78 -4.55 25.47
N GLU A 58 8.64 -3.23 25.58
CA GLU A 58 7.36 -2.53 25.72
C GLU A 58 6.70 -2.17 24.38
N ASP A 59 7.42 -2.38 23.28
CA ASP A 59 6.97 -2.04 21.94
C ASP A 59 5.99 -3.10 21.39
N THR A 60 4.73 -2.94 21.76
CA THR A 60 3.66 -3.83 21.28
C THR A 60 3.37 -3.66 19.79
N SER A 61 3.57 -2.47 19.24
CA SER A 61 3.28 -2.14 17.83
C SER A 61 4.30 -2.77 16.88
N GLY A 62 5.59 -2.57 17.13
CA GLY A 62 6.64 -3.21 16.33
C GLY A 62 6.66 -4.72 16.51
N LYS A 63 6.35 -5.22 17.73
CA LYS A 63 6.18 -6.66 17.95
C LYS A 63 5.05 -7.22 17.10
N TYR A 64 3.87 -6.58 17.10
CA TYR A 64 2.74 -6.99 16.28
C TYR A 64 3.11 -7.09 14.79
N LEU A 65 3.76 -6.05 14.25
CA LEU A 65 4.19 -6.05 12.85
C LEU A 65 5.18 -7.17 12.55
N SER A 66 6.15 -7.38 13.43
CA SER A 66 7.17 -8.43 13.28
C SER A 66 6.57 -9.84 13.33
N ASP A 67 5.66 -10.08 14.26
CA ASP A 67 4.97 -11.38 14.38
C ASP A 67 4.08 -11.63 13.14
N SER A 68 3.33 -10.61 12.71
CA SER A 68 2.39 -10.71 11.59
C SER A 68 3.08 -10.98 10.26
N LEU A 69 4.24 -10.34 10.00
CA LEU A 69 4.97 -10.58 8.75
C LEU A 69 5.59 -12.00 8.72
N VAL A 70 6.06 -12.50 9.87
CA VAL A 70 6.57 -13.87 9.97
C VAL A 70 5.45 -14.90 9.80
N GLU A 71 4.28 -14.67 10.43
CA GLU A 71 3.10 -15.52 10.26
C GLU A 71 2.62 -15.57 8.80
N ALA A 72 2.76 -14.46 8.06
CA ALA A 72 2.45 -14.41 6.63
C ALA A 72 3.48 -15.11 5.74
N GLY A 73 4.60 -15.60 6.30
CA GLY A 73 5.65 -16.31 5.59
C GLY A 73 6.81 -15.45 5.11
N HIS A 74 6.90 -14.19 5.52
CA HIS A 74 8.04 -13.31 5.24
C HIS A 74 9.16 -13.51 6.26
N THR A 75 10.33 -12.95 5.98
CA THR A 75 11.49 -12.96 6.87
C THR A 75 11.63 -11.61 7.55
N LEU A 76 11.72 -11.58 8.87
CA LEU A 76 12.11 -10.38 9.61
C LEU A 76 13.62 -10.15 9.42
N ALA A 77 13.98 -9.14 8.63
CA ALA A 77 15.39 -8.79 8.40
C ALA A 77 16.02 -8.14 9.64
N GLU A 78 15.33 -7.18 10.23
CA GLU A 78 15.76 -6.48 11.45
C GLU A 78 14.54 -5.88 12.14
N ARG A 79 14.51 -5.88 13.48
CA ARG A 79 13.59 -5.06 14.27
C ARG A 79 14.42 -4.10 15.11
N ALA A 80 14.13 -2.80 14.95
CA ALA A 80 14.86 -1.74 15.64
C ALA A 80 13.89 -0.74 16.28
N LEU A 81 14.40 -0.01 17.27
CA LEU A 81 13.74 1.10 17.92
C LEU A 81 14.68 2.31 17.92
N THR A 82 14.16 3.48 17.60
CA THR A 82 14.89 4.75 17.67
C THR A 82 14.03 5.85 18.28
N THR A 83 14.68 6.90 18.75
CA THR A 83 13.98 8.11 19.18
C THR A 83 13.40 8.88 18.00
N ASP A 84 12.41 9.77 18.25
CA ASP A 84 11.82 10.63 17.21
C ASP A 84 12.79 11.78 16.87
N CYS A 85 13.87 11.41 16.22
CA CYS A 85 14.90 12.30 15.69
C CYS A 85 15.03 12.08 14.18
N ILE A 86 14.74 13.10 13.41
CA ILE A 86 14.71 13.08 11.94
C ILE A 86 15.99 12.46 11.34
N TYR A 87 17.15 12.75 11.91
CA TYR A 87 18.43 12.25 11.40
C TYR A 87 18.70 10.80 11.78
N GLN A 88 18.27 10.36 12.97
CA GLN A 88 18.38 8.95 13.37
C GLN A 88 17.43 8.08 12.54
N ILE A 89 16.19 8.53 12.32
CA ILE A 89 15.23 7.85 11.45
C ILE A 89 15.80 7.73 10.02
N ARG A 90 16.32 8.83 9.47
CA ARG A 90 16.96 8.82 8.14
C ARG A 90 18.13 7.87 8.05
N ALA A 91 19.00 7.87 9.05
CA ALA A 91 20.16 6.98 9.08
C ALA A 91 19.75 5.50 9.04
N MET A 92 18.78 5.12 9.88
CA MET A 92 18.26 3.74 9.94
C MET A 92 17.59 3.33 8.62
N VAL A 93 16.68 4.15 8.11
CA VAL A 93 15.95 3.84 6.87
C VAL A 93 16.90 3.83 5.68
N SER A 94 17.86 4.77 5.59
CA SER A 94 18.85 4.80 4.50
C SER A 94 19.77 3.58 4.52
N LYS A 95 20.15 3.07 5.71
CA LYS A 95 20.90 1.81 5.85
C LYS A 95 20.17 0.66 5.17
N TRP A 96 18.86 0.53 5.41
CA TRP A 96 18.06 -0.54 4.83
C TRP A 96 17.75 -0.33 3.34
N ILE A 97 17.57 0.92 2.89
CA ILE A 97 17.44 1.24 1.46
C ILE A 97 18.71 0.85 0.68
N ALA A 98 19.88 1.01 1.30
CA ALA A 98 21.16 0.64 0.69
C ALA A 98 21.45 -0.87 0.72
N ASP A 99 20.82 -1.63 1.63
CA ASP A 99 20.99 -3.08 1.73
C ASP A 99 20.20 -3.81 0.63
N PRO A 100 20.89 -4.52 -0.30
CA PRO A 100 20.21 -5.27 -1.36
C PRO A 100 19.33 -6.43 -0.86
N ASN A 101 19.50 -6.85 0.38
CA ASN A 101 18.74 -7.95 0.97
C ASN A 101 17.46 -7.47 1.66
N VAL A 102 17.24 -6.18 1.86
CA VAL A 102 16.02 -5.63 2.46
C VAL A 102 15.05 -5.20 1.35
N HIS A 103 13.90 -5.85 1.27
CA HIS A 103 12.89 -5.61 0.26
C HIS A 103 11.85 -4.57 0.69
N ALA A 104 11.52 -4.53 1.98
CA ALA A 104 10.57 -3.55 2.51
C ALA A 104 10.98 -3.10 3.91
N VAL A 105 10.56 -1.89 4.26
CA VAL A 105 10.68 -1.29 5.59
C VAL A 105 9.29 -0.88 6.05
N ILE A 106 8.88 -1.35 7.21
CA ILE A 106 7.63 -0.92 7.86
C ILE A 106 8.01 -0.14 9.11
N THR A 107 7.56 1.11 9.20
CA THR A 107 7.81 1.93 10.39
C THR A 107 6.52 2.18 11.15
N THR A 108 6.62 2.37 12.46
CA THR A 108 5.50 2.74 13.33
C THR A 108 5.90 3.82 14.32
N GLY A 109 5.07 4.85 14.49
CA GLY A 109 5.33 6.00 15.36
C GLY A 109 5.77 7.25 14.62
N GLY A 110 5.76 8.40 15.29
CA GLY A 110 6.22 9.69 14.79
C GLY A 110 5.41 10.28 13.63
N THR A 111 4.17 9.84 13.40
CA THR A 111 3.33 10.32 12.28
C THR A 111 2.27 11.35 12.69
N GLY A 112 2.20 11.75 13.96
CA GLY A 112 1.25 12.74 14.47
C GLY A 112 1.65 14.19 14.16
N PHE A 113 0.98 15.14 14.83
CA PHE A 113 1.19 16.58 14.64
C PHE A 113 1.94 17.25 15.81
N TYR A 114 2.40 16.47 16.77
CA TYR A 114 3.27 17.03 17.80
C TYR A 114 4.59 17.48 17.19
N ILE A 115 5.21 18.49 17.84
CA ILE A 115 6.47 19.09 17.35
C ILE A 115 7.60 18.04 17.15
N ARG A 116 7.50 16.93 17.87
CA ARG A 116 8.49 15.83 17.83
C ARG A 116 8.17 14.76 16.77
N ASP A 117 6.91 14.72 16.30
CA ASP A 117 6.51 13.73 15.27
C ASP A 117 7.16 14.10 13.93
N SER A 118 8.20 13.39 13.54
CA SER A 118 9.03 13.74 12.39
C SER A 118 9.15 12.63 11.33
N MET A 119 8.40 11.54 11.46
CA MET A 119 8.51 10.40 10.54
C MET A 119 8.28 10.78 9.07
N PRO A 120 7.18 11.47 8.66
CA PRO A 120 6.99 11.85 7.27
C PRO A 120 8.10 12.76 6.74
N GLU A 121 8.54 13.71 7.55
CA GLU A 121 9.63 14.66 7.21
C GLU A 121 10.99 13.94 7.11
N ALA A 122 11.16 12.87 7.87
CA ALA A 122 12.38 12.07 7.81
C ALA A 122 12.45 11.23 6.54
N VAL A 123 11.35 10.56 6.15
CA VAL A 123 11.39 9.53 5.10
C VAL A 123 11.04 10.04 3.71
N SER A 124 10.12 11.03 3.59
CA SER A 124 9.69 11.52 2.27
C SER A 124 10.84 12.00 1.38
N PRO A 125 11.88 12.68 1.91
CA PRO A 125 13.03 13.06 1.09
C PRO A 125 13.89 11.88 0.59
N LEU A 126 13.68 10.68 1.11
CA LEU A 126 14.39 9.46 0.69
C LEU A 126 13.67 8.74 -0.45
N PHE A 127 12.43 9.12 -0.77
CA PHE A 127 11.63 8.44 -1.79
C PHE A 127 12.07 8.84 -3.21
N ASP A 128 12.33 7.85 -4.05
CA ASP A 128 12.42 8.02 -5.50
C ASP A 128 11.02 8.21 -6.10
N LYS A 129 10.02 7.53 -5.51
CA LYS A 129 8.60 7.59 -5.91
C LYS A 129 7.72 7.52 -4.66
N GLU A 130 6.81 8.47 -4.52
CA GLU A 130 5.78 8.44 -3.48
C GLU A 130 4.64 7.49 -3.85
N VAL A 131 4.11 6.76 -2.87
CA VAL A 131 2.91 5.92 -2.98
C VAL A 131 1.75 6.63 -2.29
N GLN A 132 1.19 7.65 -2.94
CA GLN A 132 0.12 8.50 -2.38
C GLN A 132 -1.10 7.70 -1.95
N GLY A 133 -1.50 6.70 -2.75
CA GLY A 133 -2.65 5.83 -2.48
C GLY A 133 -2.55 5.05 -1.16
N PHE A 134 -1.35 4.86 -0.59
CA PHE A 134 -1.21 4.22 0.71
C PHE A 134 -1.85 5.03 1.84
N GLY A 135 -1.50 6.31 1.94
CA GLY A 135 -2.07 7.19 2.96
C GLY A 135 -3.58 7.41 2.78
N GLU A 136 -4.05 7.49 1.52
CA GLU A 136 -5.48 7.61 1.19
C GLU A 136 -6.24 6.37 1.67
N MET A 137 -5.79 5.19 1.30
CA MET A 137 -6.41 3.91 1.67
C MET A 137 -6.36 3.68 3.18
N PHE A 138 -5.20 3.95 3.81
CA PHE A 138 -5.05 3.82 5.26
C PHE A 138 -6.07 4.69 6.02
N ARG A 139 -6.23 5.96 5.62
CA ARG A 139 -7.21 6.85 6.24
C ARG A 139 -8.65 6.41 5.96
N ALA A 140 -8.94 5.89 4.78
CA ALA A 140 -10.27 5.37 4.46
C ALA A 140 -10.64 4.18 5.35
N LEU A 141 -9.73 3.21 5.52
CA LEU A 141 -9.95 2.05 6.40
C LEU A 141 -10.04 2.45 7.87
N SER A 142 -9.17 3.35 8.34
CA SER A 142 -9.18 3.81 9.73
C SER A 142 -10.44 4.57 10.11
N LYS A 143 -11.16 5.15 9.13
CA LYS A 143 -12.40 5.91 9.40
C LYS A 143 -13.46 5.09 10.10
N ASP A 144 -13.57 3.80 9.78
CA ASP A 144 -14.57 2.91 10.38
C ASP A 144 -14.27 2.60 11.85
N GLU A 145 -12.99 2.67 12.26
CA GLU A 145 -12.56 2.41 13.63
C GLU A 145 -12.53 3.68 14.50
N ILE A 146 -11.99 4.80 13.95
CA ILE A 146 -11.68 6.01 14.72
C ILE A 146 -12.41 7.27 14.22
N GLY A 147 -13.35 7.11 13.29
CA GLY A 147 -14.15 8.21 12.75
C GLY A 147 -13.30 9.31 12.13
N MET A 148 -13.66 10.58 12.40
CA MET A 148 -12.96 11.74 11.82
C MET A 148 -11.53 11.96 12.36
N SER A 149 -11.13 11.29 13.44
CA SER A 149 -9.74 11.34 13.93
C SER A 149 -8.73 10.84 12.89
N THR A 150 -9.18 10.05 11.91
CA THR A 150 -8.34 9.58 10.80
C THR A 150 -7.72 10.73 9.98
N LEU A 151 -8.32 11.93 9.96
CA LEU A 151 -7.75 13.12 9.30
C LEU A 151 -6.36 13.49 9.85
N GLN A 152 -6.08 13.17 11.10
CA GLN A 152 -4.80 13.47 11.73
C GLN A 152 -3.72 12.41 11.44
N SER A 153 -4.05 11.35 10.72
CA SER A 153 -3.04 10.36 10.33
C SER A 153 -2.22 10.85 9.15
N ARG A 154 -0.90 10.98 9.36
CA ARG A 154 0.07 11.31 8.31
C ARG A 154 0.80 10.06 7.81
N ALA A 155 0.09 8.93 7.74
CA ALA A 155 0.63 7.72 7.13
C ALA A 155 1.05 7.99 5.69
N VAL A 156 2.30 7.62 5.35
CA VAL A 156 2.92 7.82 4.03
C VAL A 156 3.64 6.56 3.59
N ALA A 157 3.83 6.40 2.29
CA ALA A 157 4.66 5.35 1.75
C ALA A 157 5.39 5.80 0.49
N GLY A 158 6.49 5.14 0.18
CA GLY A 158 7.28 5.40 -1.01
C GLY A 158 8.16 4.21 -1.40
N MET A 159 8.75 4.34 -2.56
CA MET A 159 9.77 3.43 -3.08
C MET A 159 11.10 4.16 -3.14
N ALA A 160 12.16 3.52 -2.67
CA ALA A 160 13.51 4.00 -2.78
C ALA A 160 14.46 2.83 -3.07
N ASN A 161 15.25 2.93 -4.12
CA ASN A 161 16.22 1.90 -4.52
C ASN A 161 15.64 0.46 -4.54
N ASN A 162 14.44 0.29 -5.08
CA ASN A 162 13.66 -0.97 -5.08
C ASN A 162 13.23 -1.49 -3.69
N THR A 163 13.37 -0.70 -2.65
CA THR A 163 12.82 -0.99 -1.31
C THR A 163 11.53 -0.22 -1.11
N ALA A 164 10.46 -0.88 -0.68
CA ALA A 164 9.21 -0.21 -0.30
C ALA A 164 9.28 0.23 1.16
N ILE A 165 8.89 1.46 1.44
CA ILE A 165 8.85 2.03 2.79
C ILE A 165 7.41 2.40 3.12
N PHE A 166 6.87 1.89 4.23
CA PHE A 166 5.52 2.14 4.71
C PHE A 166 5.56 2.69 6.14
N CYS A 167 4.99 3.87 6.35
CA CYS A 167 5.01 4.54 7.65
C CYS A 167 3.60 4.57 8.24
N LEU A 168 3.44 3.89 9.39
CA LEU A 168 2.18 3.73 10.11
C LEU A 168 2.18 4.54 11.42
N PRO A 169 1.02 4.95 11.91
CA PRO A 169 0.91 5.53 13.25
C PRO A 169 1.35 4.56 14.35
N GLY A 170 1.74 5.11 15.52
CA GLY A 170 2.39 4.39 16.59
C GLY A 170 1.48 3.47 17.44
N SER A 171 0.16 3.41 17.19
CA SER A 171 -0.72 2.52 17.93
C SER A 171 -0.78 1.12 17.32
N THR A 172 -0.91 0.10 18.16
CA THR A 172 -1.05 -1.29 17.71
C THR A 172 -2.31 -1.49 16.85
N GLY A 173 -3.40 -0.75 17.13
CA GLY A 173 -4.60 -0.74 16.27
C GLY A 173 -4.30 -0.25 14.87
N ALA A 174 -3.62 0.88 14.73
CA ALA A 174 -3.21 1.42 13.43
C ALA A 174 -2.27 0.46 12.67
N CYS A 175 -1.34 -0.20 13.37
CA CYS A 175 -0.48 -1.22 12.77
C CYS A 175 -1.30 -2.41 12.25
N ARG A 176 -2.34 -2.83 12.98
CA ARG A 176 -3.26 -3.89 12.55
C ARG A 176 -4.04 -3.47 11.31
N THR A 177 -4.65 -2.29 11.33
CA THR A 177 -5.39 -1.74 10.17
C THR A 177 -4.50 -1.66 8.93
N GLY A 178 -3.26 -1.17 9.07
CA GLY A 178 -2.30 -1.09 7.98
C GLY A 178 -1.85 -2.45 7.46
N TRP A 179 -1.56 -3.39 8.37
CA TRP A 179 -1.12 -4.72 8.00
C TRP A 179 -2.23 -5.53 7.35
N GLU A 180 -3.34 -5.76 8.06
CA GLU A 180 -4.41 -6.63 7.58
C GLU A 180 -5.17 -6.02 6.38
N GLY A 181 -5.36 -4.70 6.38
CA GLY A 181 -6.13 -4.01 5.35
C GLY A 181 -5.35 -3.66 4.09
N ILE A 182 -4.01 -3.61 4.15
CA ILE A 182 -3.19 -3.16 3.01
C ILE A 182 -1.95 -4.03 2.80
N LEU A 183 -1.04 -4.10 3.79
CA LEU A 183 0.31 -4.60 3.54
C LEU A 183 0.36 -6.09 3.26
N LYS A 184 -0.44 -6.87 3.97
CA LYS A 184 -0.53 -8.32 3.80
C LYS A 184 -0.84 -8.74 2.37
N GLU A 185 -1.74 -8.01 1.68
CA GLU A 185 -2.06 -8.26 0.29
C GLU A 185 -1.03 -7.66 -0.66
N GLN A 186 -0.55 -6.46 -0.38
CA GLN A 186 0.36 -5.73 -1.26
C GLN A 186 1.78 -6.29 -1.25
N LEU A 187 2.16 -7.04 -0.22
CA LEU A 187 3.44 -7.74 -0.11
C LEU A 187 3.34 -9.24 -0.50
N ASP A 188 2.18 -9.71 -0.92
CA ASP A 188 1.99 -11.07 -1.46
C ASP A 188 1.98 -11.06 -2.99
N ASN A 189 2.96 -11.74 -3.61
CA ASN A 189 3.08 -11.86 -5.07
C ASN A 189 1.90 -12.59 -5.75
N ARG A 190 1.04 -13.23 -4.99
CA ARG A 190 -0.15 -13.94 -5.47
C ARG A 190 -1.36 -13.03 -5.60
N THR A 191 -1.37 -11.87 -4.90
CA THR A 191 -2.46 -10.89 -4.95
C THR A 191 -2.61 -10.29 -6.35
N ARG A 192 -3.84 -10.19 -6.80
CA ARG A 192 -4.21 -9.70 -8.13
C ARG A 192 -5.14 -8.47 -8.03
N PRO A 193 -5.11 -7.55 -8.99
CA PRO A 193 -4.33 -7.55 -10.25
C PRO A 193 -2.88 -7.13 -10.08
N CYS A 194 -2.53 -6.34 -9.02
CA CYS A 194 -1.21 -5.76 -8.79
C CYS A 194 -0.80 -5.89 -7.33
N ASN A 195 0.50 -6.00 -7.08
CA ASN A 195 1.13 -5.95 -5.77
C ASN A 195 2.56 -5.39 -5.92
N PHE A 196 3.24 -5.08 -4.80
CA PHE A 196 4.59 -4.49 -4.83
C PHE A 196 5.70 -5.47 -5.17
N VAL A 197 5.53 -6.77 -4.94
CA VAL A 197 6.61 -7.77 -5.02
C VAL A 197 7.44 -7.70 -6.30
N PRO A 198 6.86 -7.56 -7.52
CA PRO A 198 7.66 -7.45 -8.75
C PRO A 198 8.59 -6.24 -8.78
N HIS A 199 8.28 -5.17 -8.03
CA HIS A 199 9.08 -3.95 -7.97
C HIS A 199 10.19 -4.02 -6.92
N LEU A 200 10.10 -4.97 -5.99
CA LEU A 200 11.05 -5.16 -4.88
C LEU A 200 12.16 -6.15 -5.24
N MET A 201 11.89 -7.06 -6.18
CA MET A 201 12.88 -7.98 -6.67
C MET A 201 13.83 -7.23 -7.59
N ARG A 202 15.09 -7.10 -7.19
CA ARG A 202 16.16 -6.57 -8.04
C ARG A 202 16.44 -7.60 -9.15
N VAL A 203 15.61 -7.59 -10.18
CA VAL A 203 15.94 -8.28 -11.42
C VAL A 203 17.00 -7.42 -12.08
N ASN A 204 18.24 -7.94 -12.19
CA ASN A 204 19.20 -7.34 -13.11
C ASN A 204 18.50 -7.28 -14.47
N PRO A 205 18.31 -6.09 -15.08
CA PRO A 205 17.82 -6.05 -16.43
C PRO A 205 18.84 -6.79 -17.28
N THR A 206 18.48 -8.02 -17.68
CA THR A 206 19.17 -8.64 -18.82
C THR A 206 18.86 -7.71 -19.98
N HIS A 207 19.88 -7.01 -20.44
CA HIS A 207 19.84 -6.29 -21.71
C HIS A 207 19.69 -7.37 -22.79
N ASP A 208 18.44 -7.66 -23.18
CA ASP A 208 18.08 -8.29 -24.46
C ASP A 208 17.82 -7.21 -25.49
#